data_03df1172ba8990eb7dae3eef29942993
#
_entry.id   03df1172ba8990eb7dae3eef29942993
#
_cell.length_a   1.000
_cell.length_b   1.000
_cell.length_c   1.000
_cell.angle_alpha   90.00
_cell.angle_beta   90.00
_cell.angle_gamma   90.00
#
_symmetry.space_group_name_H-M   'P 1'
#
loop_
_entity.id
_entity.type
_entity.pdbx_description
1 polymer ?
#
loop_
_entity_poly.entity_id
_entity_poly.type
_entity_poly.pdbx_seq_one_letter_code
_entity_poly.pdbx_strand_id
1 'polypeptide(L)'
;TPRTTHTLVRVQRQMWISGKFRAYHVPYLQALSTSYGQPTGAITGVLNMIKSLQKDYPSGNIVVVFDAKGKTFRNDMYAEYKANRPPMPDDLRTQIAPLHEIIEAMGLPLLVIAGVEADDVIGTLANQASKLGIETVISTGDKDMAQLVTPHVRLINTMTNVEMDEAGVEEKFAVKPNQIIDYLALMGDKVDNIPGVDKCGPKTAAKWLAEHGTLEQVMANADKVKGKVGEHLRNALGHLPLSYELATIKLDVELTENVQDIKPTEIDFDKLIALSNQFELKRLLTQTQQKVNQTSIAQSAAPNQTNEPISATGDYHTILTQADFDIWLDKLKTADLFAFDTETTSLNYMESELVVVSFS
;
A
#
# COMPACT_ATOMS: atom_id res chain seq x y z
N THR A 1 34.35 -30.85 -10.96
CA THR A 1 33.13 -30.39 -10.30
C THR A 1 32.63 -29.14 -11.00
N PRO A 2 31.46 -29.18 -11.67
CA PRO A 2 30.93 -28.01 -12.34
C PRO A 2 30.32 -27.05 -11.27
N ARG A 3 30.67 -25.77 -11.38
CA ARG A 3 30.07 -24.68 -10.63
C ARG A 3 28.63 -24.50 -11.08
N THR A 4 27.69 -24.79 -10.20
CA THR A 4 26.27 -24.44 -10.35
C THR A 4 26.16 -22.91 -10.33
N THR A 5 25.93 -22.32 -11.48
CA THR A 5 25.44 -20.94 -11.61
C THR A 5 24.04 -20.87 -11.03
N HIS A 6 23.91 -20.28 -9.84
CA HIS A 6 22.62 -19.90 -9.31
C HIS A 6 22.04 -18.79 -10.20
N THR A 7 21.15 -19.16 -11.09
CA THR A 7 20.27 -18.21 -11.77
C THR A 7 19.39 -17.58 -10.69
N LEU A 8 19.66 -16.33 -10.36
CA LEU A 8 18.78 -15.51 -9.54
C LEU A 8 17.45 -15.37 -10.30
N VAL A 9 16.50 -16.23 -9.98
CA VAL A 9 15.10 -16.03 -10.38
C VAL A 9 14.65 -14.75 -9.69
N ARG A 10 14.51 -13.68 -10.46
CA ARG A 10 13.98 -12.39 -10.02
C ARG A 10 12.51 -12.64 -9.67
N VAL A 11 12.20 -12.87 -8.41
CA VAL A 11 10.83 -13.01 -7.92
C VAL A 11 10.14 -11.67 -8.18
N GLN A 12 9.26 -11.62 -9.18
CA GLN A 12 8.40 -10.45 -9.40
C GLN A 12 7.38 -10.43 -8.28
N ARG A 13 7.37 -9.38 -7.47
CA ARG A 13 6.34 -9.12 -6.47
C ARG A 13 5.38 -8.08 -7.00
N GLN A 14 4.09 -8.34 -6.87
CA GLN A 14 3.03 -7.38 -7.17
C GLN A 14 2.48 -6.83 -5.86
N MET A 15 2.23 -5.54 -5.80
CA MET A 15 1.67 -4.89 -4.63
C MET A 15 0.43 -4.11 -5.04
N TRP A 16 -0.68 -4.35 -4.33
CA TRP A 16 -1.95 -3.72 -4.57
C TRP A 16 -2.32 -2.83 -3.40
N ILE A 17 -2.68 -1.60 -3.68
CA ILE A 17 -3.12 -0.64 -2.67
C ILE A 17 -4.60 -0.40 -2.88
N SER A 18 -5.42 -0.84 -1.91
CA SER A 18 -6.83 -0.44 -1.86
C SER A 18 -6.93 1.04 -1.51
N GLY A 19 -7.53 1.83 -2.40
CA GLY A 19 -7.78 3.26 -2.21
C GLY A 19 -8.82 3.60 -1.13
N LYS A 20 -9.13 2.68 -0.23
CA LYS A 20 -9.98 2.95 0.93
C LYS A 20 -9.27 3.94 1.85
N PHE A 21 -9.80 5.15 1.96
CA PHE A 21 -9.22 6.29 2.69
C PHE A 21 -9.22 6.12 4.21
N ARG A 22 -8.85 4.94 4.75
CA ARG A 22 -8.74 4.76 6.21
C ARG A 22 -7.72 5.70 6.85
N ALA A 23 -6.67 6.07 6.10
CA ALA A 23 -5.72 7.08 6.54
C ALA A 23 -6.37 8.45 6.81
N TYR A 24 -7.46 8.80 6.09
CA TYR A 24 -8.21 10.04 6.33
C TYR A 24 -8.81 10.10 7.74
N HIS A 25 -9.20 8.97 8.34
CA HIS A 25 -9.77 8.93 9.68
C HIS A 25 -8.74 9.06 10.81
N VAL A 26 -7.47 9.25 10.50
CA VAL A 26 -6.43 9.53 11.50
C VAL A 26 -6.51 11.03 11.86
N PRO A 27 -6.78 11.40 13.13
CA PRO A 27 -7.10 12.78 13.50
C PRO A 27 -6.05 13.81 13.05
N TYR A 28 -4.75 13.51 13.16
CA TYR A 28 -3.71 14.45 12.75
C TYR A 28 -3.67 14.66 11.22
N LEU A 29 -4.07 13.64 10.42
CA LEU A 29 -4.16 13.78 8.97
C LEU A 29 -5.37 14.62 8.56
N GLN A 30 -6.50 14.50 9.27
CA GLN A 30 -7.67 15.33 9.01
C GLN A 30 -7.39 16.83 9.20
N ALA A 31 -6.47 17.18 10.10
CA ALA A 31 -6.08 18.55 10.35
C ALA A 31 -5.12 19.15 9.31
N LEU A 32 -4.57 18.32 8.40
CA LEU A 32 -3.61 18.79 7.40
C LEU A 32 -4.31 19.53 6.26
N SER A 33 -3.88 20.76 6.05
CA SER A 33 -4.32 21.61 4.94
C SER A 33 -3.17 22.48 4.45
N THR A 34 -3.32 23.03 3.24
CA THR A 34 -2.44 24.07 2.74
C THR A 34 -2.62 25.36 3.53
N SER A 35 -1.71 26.31 3.35
CA SER A 35 -1.77 27.66 3.95
C SER A 35 -3.03 28.46 3.55
N TYR A 36 -3.66 28.11 2.42
CA TYR A 36 -4.91 28.67 1.94
C TYR A 36 -6.16 27.80 2.22
N GLY A 37 -6.02 26.79 3.09
CA GLY A 37 -7.13 26.03 3.65
C GLY A 37 -7.60 24.82 2.84
N GLN A 38 -6.89 24.39 1.79
CA GLN A 38 -7.24 23.18 1.03
C GLN A 38 -6.81 21.92 1.81
N PRO A 39 -7.70 20.93 2.07
CA PRO A 39 -7.35 19.71 2.77
C PRO A 39 -6.33 18.87 1.99
N THR A 40 -5.32 18.31 2.71
CA THR A 40 -4.24 17.49 2.11
C THR A 40 -3.96 16.19 2.88
N GLY A 41 -4.75 15.91 3.90
CA GLY A 41 -4.50 14.78 4.80
C GLY A 41 -4.63 13.42 4.12
N ALA A 42 -5.63 13.22 3.26
CA ALA A 42 -5.80 11.97 2.51
C ALA A 42 -4.66 11.76 1.52
N ILE A 43 -4.26 12.81 0.80
CA ILE A 43 -3.10 12.80 -0.11
C ILE A 43 -1.85 12.38 0.66
N THR A 44 -1.56 13.05 1.77
CA THR A 44 -0.39 12.77 2.62
C THR A 44 -0.40 11.33 3.14
N GLY A 45 -1.57 10.86 3.58
CA GLY A 45 -1.72 9.50 4.11
C GLY A 45 -1.43 8.42 3.06
N VAL A 46 -1.98 8.55 1.86
CA VAL A 46 -1.74 7.59 0.76
C VAL A 46 -0.29 7.65 0.28
N LEU A 47 0.30 8.84 0.15
CA LEU A 47 1.71 8.98 -0.23
C LEU A 47 2.65 8.36 0.81
N ASN A 48 2.36 8.50 2.10
CA ASN A 48 3.16 7.83 3.14
C ASN A 48 3.02 6.31 3.06
N MET A 49 1.84 5.79 2.78
CA MET A 49 1.60 4.35 2.58
C MET A 49 2.38 3.81 1.38
N ILE A 50 2.33 4.50 0.22
CA ILE A 50 3.10 4.16 -0.98
C ILE A 50 4.60 4.13 -0.66
N LYS A 51 5.11 5.14 0.05
CA LYS A 51 6.54 5.21 0.45
C LYS A 51 6.96 4.07 1.37
N SER A 52 6.12 3.71 2.34
CA SER A 52 6.39 2.56 3.21
C SER A 52 6.53 1.29 2.38
N LEU A 53 5.58 1.04 1.48
CA LEU A 53 5.63 -0.12 0.60
C LEU A 53 6.84 -0.13 -0.31
N GLN A 54 7.22 1.01 -0.89
CA GLN A 54 8.43 1.11 -1.72
C GLN A 54 9.72 0.82 -0.94
N LYS A 55 9.74 1.21 0.34
CA LYS A 55 10.87 0.93 1.24
C LYS A 55 10.94 -0.55 1.60
N ASP A 56 9.81 -1.15 1.98
CA ASP A 56 9.74 -2.53 2.46
C ASP A 56 9.84 -3.55 1.30
N TYR A 57 9.42 -3.13 0.09
CA TYR A 57 9.41 -3.96 -1.13
C TYR A 57 10.04 -3.23 -2.32
N PRO A 58 11.35 -2.95 -2.32
CA PRO A 58 12.01 -2.09 -3.31
C PRO A 58 12.00 -2.64 -4.74
N SER A 59 11.80 -3.94 -4.92
CA SER A 59 11.72 -4.60 -6.24
C SER A 59 10.30 -4.92 -6.69
N GLY A 60 9.28 -4.50 -5.92
CA GLY A 60 7.88 -4.78 -6.23
C GLY A 60 7.27 -3.75 -7.18
N ASN A 61 6.40 -4.21 -8.08
CA ASN A 61 5.54 -3.32 -8.85
C ASN A 61 4.34 -2.91 -7.98
N ILE A 62 4.14 -1.62 -7.81
CA ILE A 62 2.99 -1.08 -7.07
C ILE A 62 1.92 -0.68 -8.06
N VAL A 63 0.69 -1.12 -7.80
CA VAL A 63 -0.50 -0.72 -8.53
C VAL A 63 -1.52 -0.18 -7.52
N VAL A 64 -2.11 0.95 -7.83
CA VAL A 64 -3.08 1.60 -6.96
C VAL A 64 -4.47 1.43 -7.55
N VAL A 65 -5.43 1.00 -6.74
CA VAL A 65 -6.80 0.73 -7.20
C VAL A 65 -7.77 1.57 -6.37
N PHE A 66 -8.65 2.30 -7.04
CA PHE A 66 -9.70 3.10 -6.41
C PHE A 66 -11.08 2.66 -6.84
N ASP A 67 -12.06 2.86 -5.96
CA ASP A 67 -13.47 2.70 -6.29
C ASP A 67 -13.90 3.76 -7.33
N ALA A 68 -14.59 3.32 -8.37
CA ALA A 68 -15.21 4.22 -9.32
C ALA A 68 -16.48 4.87 -8.71
N LYS A 69 -16.88 6.00 -9.27
CA LYS A 69 -18.16 6.61 -8.91
C LYS A 69 -19.33 5.79 -9.50
N GLY A 70 -20.38 5.62 -8.73
CA GLY A 70 -21.60 5.00 -9.20
C GLY A 70 -21.98 3.73 -8.45
N LYS A 71 -22.98 3.05 -8.98
CA LYS A 71 -23.45 1.77 -8.44
C LYS A 71 -22.56 0.64 -8.92
N THR A 72 -22.45 -0.39 -8.11
CA THR A 72 -21.81 -1.66 -8.47
C THR A 72 -22.85 -2.75 -8.65
N PHE A 73 -22.48 -3.89 -9.21
CA PHE A 73 -23.38 -5.03 -9.37
C PHE A 73 -24.03 -5.47 -8.05
N ARG A 74 -23.39 -5.23 -6.90
CA ARG A 74 -23.95 -5.54 -5.57
C ARG A 74 -25.20 -4.68 -5.26
N ASN A 75 -25.27 -3.45 -5.78
CA ASN A 75 -26.46 -2.62 -5.62
C ASN A 75 -27.63 -3.13 -6.47
N ASP A 76 -27.36 -3.82 -7.58
CA ASP A 76 -28.39 -4.44 -8.41
C ASP A 76 -28.89 -5.75 -7.76
N MET A 77 -28.01 -6.49 -7.08
CA MET A 77 -28.36 -7.68 -6.30
C MET A 77 -29.18 -7.35 -5.04
N TYR A 78 -28.81 -6.26 -4.36
CA TYR A 78 -29.41 -5.85 -3.10
C TYR A 78 -29.42 -4.32 -2.98
N ALA A 79 -30.57 -3.72 -3.14
CA ALA A 79 -30.74 -2.26 -3.17
C ALA A 79 -30.29 -1.57 -1.86
N GLU A 80 -30.39 -2.28 -0.74
CA GLU A 80 -29.97 -1.79 0.57
C GLU A 80 -28.47 -1.89 0.82
N TYR A 81 -27.70 -2.49 -0.11
CA TYR A 81 -26.24 -2.61 0.02
C TYR A 81 -25.59 -1.24 0.15
N LYS A 82 -24.88 -1.02 1.25
CA LYS A 82 -24.22 0.27 1.61
C LYS A 82 -25.16 1.47 1.69
N ALA A 83 -26.50 1.28 1.70
CA ALA A 83 -27.47 2.38 1.73
C ALA A 83 -27.40 3.21 3.03
N ASN A 84 -26.91 2.63 4.11
CA ASN A 84 -26.74 3.29 5.42
C ASN A 84 -25.42 4.05 5.56
N ARG A 85 -24.53 4.02 4.54
CA ARG A 85 -23.26 4.75 4.60
C ARG A 85 -23.50 6.25 4.46
N PRO A 86 -22.90 7.08 5.34
CA PRO A 86 -22.93 8.53 5.15
C PRO A 86 -22.23 8.92 3.85
N PRO A 87 -22.63 10.03 3.24
CA PRO A 87 -21.92 10.55 2.06
C PRO A 87 -20.48 10.88 2.40
N MET A 88 -19.62 10.78 1.38
CA MET A 88 -18.22 11.11 1.53
C MET A 88 -18.06 12.60 1.94
N PRO A 89 -17.29 12.89 3.01
CA PRO A 89 -17.01 14.28 3.41
C PRO A 89 -16.41 15.10 2.25
N ASP A 90 -16.79 16.36 2.15
CA ASP A 90 -16.32 17.23 1.07
C ASP A 90 -14.80 17.42 1.10
N ASP A 91 -14.21 17.53 2.31
CA ASP A 91 -12.76 17.61 2.52
C ASP A 91 -12.01 16.40 1.94
N LEU A 92 -12.62 15.22 1.98
CA LEU A 92 -12.04 14.03 1.37
C LEU A 92 -12.27 14.03 -0.15
N ARG A 93 -13.48 14.41 -0.58
CA ARG A 93 -13.86 14.41 -2.01
C ARG A 93 -12.96 15.30 -2.85
N THR A 94 -12.58 16.48 -2.33
CA THR A 94 -11.71 17.43 -3.03
C THR A 94 -10.28 16.93 -3.22
N GLN A 95 -9.85 15.94 -2.46
CA GLN A 95 -8.50 15.38 -2.53
C GLN A 95 -8.36 14.21 -3.52
N ILE A 96 -9.47 13.62 -4.01
CA ILE A 96 -9.42 12.40 -4.84
C ILE A 96 -8.77 12.68 -6.19
N ALA A 97 -9.25 13.68 -6.93
CA ALA A 97 -8.72 13.99 -8.25
C ALA A 97 -7.22 14.40 -8.19
N PRO A 98 -6.80 15.32 -7.30
CA PRO A 98 -5.38 15.63 -7.12
C PRO A 98 -4.52 14.40 -6.74
N LEU A 99 -5.05 13.51 -5.91
CA LEU A 99 -4.34 12.28 -5.52
C LEU A 99 -4.12 11.36 -6.72
N HIS A 100 -5.14 11.17 -7.57
CA HIS A 100 -5.01 10.41 -8.81
C HIS A 100 -3.93 11.01 -9.71
N GLU A 101 -3.96 12.31 -9.93
CA GLU A 101 -2.95 13.01 -10.74
C GLU A 101 -1.52 12.87 -10.20
N ILE A 102 -1.35 12.91 -8.87
CA ILE A 102 -0.05 12.69 -8.22
C ILE A 102 0.42 11.24 -8.44
N ILE A 103 -0.45 10.24 -8.26
CA ILE A 103 -0.12 8.82 -8.44
C ILE A 103 0.29 8.55 -9.89
N GLU A 104 -0.47 9.05 -10.87
CA GLU A 104 -0.13 8.96 -12.29
C GLU A 104 1.20 9.63 -12.60
N ALA A 105 1.42 10.85 -12.09
CA ALA A 105 2.67 11.57 -12.27
C ALA A 105 3.87 10.88 -11.60
N MET A 106 3.65 10.07 -10.55
CA MET A 106 4.66 9.18 -9.96
C MET A 106 5.01 7.99 -10.87
N GLY A 107 4.33 7.82 -12.00
CA GLY A 107 4.47 6.69 -12.90
C GLY A 107 3.86 5.40 -12.36
N LEU A 108 2.99 5.47 -11.34
CA LEU A 108 2.34 4.29 -10.77
C LEU A 108 1.04 4.00 -11.53
N PRO A 109 0.81 2.74 -11.94
CA PRO A 109 -0.46 2.32 -12.52
C PRO A 109 -1.62 2.62 -11.56
N LEU A 110 -2.65 3.27 -12.07
CA LEU A 110 -3.87 3.61 -11.35
C LEU A 110 -5.06 2.96 -12.04
N LEU A 111 -5.82 2.14 -11.31
CA LEU A 111 -7.00 1.47 -11.82
C LEU A 111 -8.27 1.99 -11.14
N VAL A 112 -9.25 2.37 -11.95
CA VAL A 112 -10.59 2.84 -11.52
C VAL A 112 -11.61 2.24 -12.47
N ILE A 113 -12.24 1.13 -12.08
CA ILE A 113 -13.12 0.34 -12.95
C ILE A 113 -14.58 0.55 -12.54
N ALA A 114 -15.43 0.98 -13.46
CA ALA A 114 -16.85 1.23 -13.21
C ALA A 114 -17.63 -0.09 -13.04
N GLY A 115 -18.69 -0.06 -12.22
CA GLY A 115 -19.60 -1.19 -12.03
C GLY A 115 -19.13 -2.25 -11.04
N VAL A 116 -17.89 -2.16 -10.57
CA VAL A 116 -17.30 -3.07 -9.57
C VAL A 116 -16.63 -2.25 -8.47
N GLU A 117 -16.27 -2.91 -7.37
CA GLU A 117 -15.51 -2.28 -6.30
C GLU A 117 -13.98 -2.49 -6.50
N ALA A 118 -13.19 -1.62 -5.91
CA ALA A 118 -11.72 -1.76 -5.92
C ALA A 118 -11.28 -3.15 -5.43
N ASP A 119 -11.99 -3.72 -4.46
CA ASP A 119 -11.71 -5.05 -3.91
C ASP A 119 -11.88 -6.15 -4.96
N ASP A 120 -12.85 -6.02 -5.88
CA ASP A 120 -13.09 -6.98 -6.97
C ASP A 120 -11.97 -6.92 -8.01
N VAL A 121 -11.50 -5.71 -8.33
CA VAL A 121 -10.35 -5.49 -9.22
C VAL A 121 -9.08 -6.09 -8.61
N ILE A 122 -8.81 -5.79 -7.33
CA ILE A 122 -7.66 -6.35 -6.59
C ILE A 122 -7.74 -7.87 -6.51
N GLY A 123 -8.92 -8.41 -6.18
CA GLY A 123 -9.16 -9.85 -6.11
C GLY A 123 -8.91 -10.56 -7.44
N THR A 124 -9.38 -9.98 -8.54
CA THR A 124 -9.14 -10.50 -9.90
C THR A 124 -7.66 -10.55 -10.23
N LEU A 125 -6.94 -9.45 -9.99
CA LEU A 125 -5.50 -9.37 -10.28
C LEU A 125 -4.67 -10.25 -9.35
N ALA A 126 -5.02 -10.34 -8.06
CA ALA A 126 -4.37 -11.24 -7.12
C ALA A 126 -4.57 -12.72 -7.50
N ASN A 127 -5.77 -13.08 -7.96
CA ASN A 127 -6.06 -14.42 -8.47
C ASN A 127 -5.26 -14.74 -9.74
N GLN A 128 -5.13 -13.79 -10.68
CA GLN A 128 -4.28 -13.95 -11.86
C GLN A 128 -2.81 -14.13 -11.46
N ALA A 129 -2.31 -13.30 -10.54
CA ALA A 129 -0.93 -13.36 -10.04
C ALA A 129 -0.64 -14.71 -9.34
N SER A 130 -1.56 -15.16 -8.47
CA SER A 130 -1.45 -16.42 -7.75
C SER A 130 -1.37 -17.61 -8.70
N LYS A 131 -2.20 -17.64 -9.76
CA LYS A 131 -2.16 -18.69 -10.81
C LYS A 131 -0.84 -18.73 -11.57
N LEU A 132 -0.12 -17.64 -11.62
CA LEU A 132 1.21 -17.51 -12.25
C LEU A 132 2.36 -17.72 -11.27
N GLY A 133 2.07 -18.01 -10.00
CA GLY A 133 3.09 -18.13 -8.93
C GLY A 133 3.78 -16.82 -8.59
N ILE A 134 3.13 -15.67 -8.86
CA ILE A 134 3.67 -14.34 -8.55
C ILE A 134 3.33 -13.99 -7.11
N GLU A 135 4.37 -13.73 -6.31
CA GLU A 135 4.21 -13.26 -4.94
C GLU A 135 3.50 -11.91 -4.89
N THR A 136 2.42 -11.84 -4.14
CA THR A 136 1.53 -10.69 -4.11
C THR A 136 1.32 -10.19 -2.68
N VAL A 137 1.42 -8.88 -2.50
CA VAL A 137 1.12 -8.22 -1.23
C VAL A 137 -0.02 -7.23 -1.45
N ILE A 138 -1.11 -7.37 -0.71
CA ILE A 138 -2.25 -6.46 -0.74
C ILE A 138 -2.18 -5.56 0.49
N SER A 139 -1.97 -4.26 0.28
CA SER A 139 -1.99 -3.27 1.35
C SER A 139 -3.43 -2.86 1.66
N THR A 140 -3.96 -3.37 2.73
CA THR A 140 -5.34 -3.11 3.16
C THR A 140 -5.49 -3.24 4.67
N GLY A 141 -6.46 -2.54 5.24
CA GLY A 141 -6.95 -2.79 6.60
C GLY A 141 -8.32 -3.46 6.62
N ASP A 142 -8.82 -3.88 5.45
CA ASP A 142 -10.14 -4.51 5.32
C ASP A 142 -10.06 -6.00 5.65
N LYS A 143 -10.96 -6.42 6.56
CA LYS A 143 -11.07 -7.83 6.97
C LYS A 143 -11.56 -8.74 5.84
N ASP A 144 -12.35 -8.18 4.92
CA ASP A 144 -13.00 -8.94 3.85
C ASP A 144 -11.97 -9.43 2.81
N MET A 145 -10.86 -8.69 2.67
CA MET A 145 -9.75 -9.09 1.81
C MET A 145 -9.00 -10.34 2.31
N ALA A 146 -9.25 -10.81 3.55
CA ALA A 146 -8.66 -12.04 4.07
C ALA A 146 -9.07 -13.29 3.28
N GLN A 147 -10.18 -13.25 2.54
CA GLN A 147 -10.61 -14.30 1.62
C GLN A 147 -9.66 -14.48 0.42
N LEU A 148 -8.81 -13.50 0.12
CA LEU A 148 -7.85 -13.52 -0.99
C LEU A 148 -6.50 -14.15 -0.62
N VAL A 149 -6.27 -14.43 0.66
CA VAL A 149 -5.01 -14.97 1.15
C VAL A 149 -4.80 -16.39 0.64
N THR A 150 -3.62 -16.63 0.06
CA THR A 150 -3.17 -17.91 -0.48
C THR A 150 -1.68 -18.06 -0.18
N PRO A 151 -1.03 -19.20 -0.50
CA PRO A 151 0.43 -19.30 -0.37
C PRO A 151 1.22 -18.22 -1.13
N HIS A 152 0.64 -17.60 -2.17
CA HIS A 152 1.26 -16.53 -2.96
C HIS A 152 0.69 -15.14 -2.67
N VAL A 153 -0.38 -15.02 -1.89
CA VAL A 153 -1.04 -13.74 -1.61
C VAL A 153 -1.12 -13.51 -0.12
N ARG A 154 -0.57 -12.40 0.36
CA ARG A 154 -0.66 -11.98 1.74
C ARG A 154 -1.15 -10.55 1.86
N LEU A 155 -1.71 -10.20 3.00
CA LEU A 155 -2.15 -8.85 3.32
C LEU A 155 -1.12 -8.15 4.18
N ILE A 156 -1.03 -6.82 4.05
CA ILE A 156 -0.30 -5.96 4.98
C ILE A 156 -1.18 -4.78 5.39
N ASN A 157 -1.23 -4.50 6.67
CA ASN A 157 -1.77 -3.25 7.18
C ASN A 157 -0.63 -2.27 7.42
N THR A 158 -0.39 -1.35 6.49
CA THR A 158 0.71 -0.38 6.56
C THR A 158 0.58 0.63 7.71
N MET A 159 -0.58 0.75 8.35
CA MET A 159 -0.77 1.62 9.53
C MET A 159 -0.26 0.94 10.82
N THR A 160 -0.38 -0.37 10.91
CA THR A 160 0.03 -1.16 12.08
C THR A 160 1.27 -2.02 11.81
N ASN A 161 1.70 -2.06 10.56
CA ASN A 161 2.79 -2.91 10.06
C ASN A 161 2.60 -4.41 10.35
N VAL A 162 1.33 -4.86 10.35
CA VAL A 162 0.97 -6.26 10.58
C VAL A 162 0.75 -6.94 9.23
N GLU A 163 1.54 -7.95 8.95
CA GLU A 163 1.34 -8.86 7.82
C GLU A 163 0.39 -10.00 8.21
N MET A 164 -0.35 -10.52 7.24
CA MET A 164 -1.30 -11.61 7.42
C MET A 164 -1.21 -12.58 6.23
N ASP A 165 -0.68 -13.74 6.49
CA ASP A 165 -0.69 -14.93 5.65
C ASP A 165 -1.83 -15.89 6.07
N GLU A 166 -1.83 -17.12 5.58
CA GLU A 166 -2.84 -18.12 5.94
C GLU A 166 -2.88 -18.40 7.44
N ALA A 167 -1.73 -18.49 8.11
CA ALA A 167 -1.64 -18.69 9.55
C ALA A 167 -2.16 -17.47 10.32
N GLY A 168 -1.85 -16.26 9.86
CA GLY A 168 -2.35 -15.01 10.43
C GLY A 168 -3.87 -14.85 10.27
N VAL A 169 -4.46 -15.38 9.20
CA VAL A 169 -5.92 -15.44 9.04
C VAL A 169 -6.53 -16.38 10.08
N GLU A 170 -5.98 -17.60 10.24
CA GLU A 170 -6.46 -18.55 11.23
C GLU A 170 -6.31 -18.03 12.66
N GLU A 171 -5.19 -17.39 12.98
CA GLU A 171 -4.98 -16.78 14.30
C GLU A 171 -6.01 -15.69 14.60
N LYS A 172 -6.29 -14.82 13.61
CA LYS A 172 -7.15 -13.66 13.82
C LYS A 172 -8.62 -13.98 13.80
N PHE A 173 -9.07 -14.87 12.90
CA PHE A 173 -10.49 -15.13 12.65
C PHE A 173 -10.94 -16.50 13.17
N ALA A 174 -10.02 -17.39 13.57
CA ALA A 174 -10.26 -18.77 13.93
C ALA A 174 -10.94 -19.58 12.81
N VAL A 175 -10.71 -19.20 11.55
CA VAL A 175 -11.16 -19.90 10.34
C VAL A 175 -10.08 -19.79 9.27
N LYS A 176 -10.07 -20.69 8.31
CA LYS A 176 -9.13 -20.68 7.17
C LYS A 176 -9.50 -19.60 6.15
N PRO A 177 -8.55 -19.15 5.30
CA PRO A 177 -8.86 -18.18 4.25
C PRO A 177 -10.04 -18.55 3.37
N ASN A 178 -10.17 -19.82 2.98
CA ASN A 178 -11.29 -20.32 2.17
C ASN A 178 -12.64 -20.39 2.90
N GLN A 179 -12.66 -20.13 4.21
CA GLN A 179 -13.88 -20.05 5.02
C GLN A 179 -14.26 -18.60 5.37
N ILE A 180 -13.48 -17.62 4.93
CA ILE A 180 -13.74 -16.21 5.29
C ILE A 180 -15.06 -15.72 4.71
N ILE A 181 -15.45 -16.13 3.50
CA ILE A 181 -16.73 -15.74 2.90
C ILE A 181 -17.88 -16.30 3.73
N ASP A 182 -17.82 -17.59 4.10
CA ASP A 182 -18.81 -18.24 4.96
C ASP A 182 -18.92 -17.53 6.31
N TYR A 183 -17.78 -17.21 6.89
CA TYR A 183 -17.67 -16.50 8.18
C TYR A 183 -18.33 -15.11 8.11
N LEU A 184 -18.06 -14.33 7.04
CA LEU A 184 -18.63 -13.01 6.83
C LEU A 184 -20.14 -13.10 6.58
N ALA A 185 -20.60 -14.07 5.79
CA ALA A 185 -22.02 -14.29 5.52
C ALA A 185 -22.81 -14.64 6.79
N LEU A 186 -22.23 -15.48 7.67
CA LEU A 186 -22.87 -15.83 8.96
C LEU A 186 -22.96 -14.62 9.89
N MET A 187 -21.94 -13.81 9.95
CA MET A 187 -21.93 -12.63 10.84
C MET A 187 -22.73 -11.45 10.28
N GLY A 188 -22.80 -11.34 8.95
CA GLY A 188 -23.22 -10.14 8.26
C GLY A 188 -22.23 -8.97 8.43
N ASP A 189 -22.50 -7.86 7.77
CA ASP A 189 -21.76 -6.61 7.94
C ASP A 189 -22.72 -5.42 8.05
N LYS A 190 -22.73 -4.79 9.22
CA LYS A 190 -23.57 -3.62 9.49
C LYS A 190 -23.14 -2.39 8.73
N VAL A 191 -21.83 -2.27 8.43
CA VAL A 191 -21.28 -1.12 7.71
C VAL A 191 -21.69 -1.16 6.24
N ASP A 192 -21.71 -2.37 5.66
CA ASP A 192 -22.09 -2.61 4.28
C ASP A 192 -23.57 -3.00 4.13
N ASN A 193 -24.28 -3.06 5.25
CA ASN A 193 -25.68 -3.47 5.33
C ASN A 193 -25.92 -4.88 4.76
N ILE A 194 -24.95 -5.79 4.98
CA ILE A 194 -25.10 -7.19 4.60
C ILE A 194 -25.80 -7.92 5.76
N PRO A 195 -26.96 -8.55 5.53
CA PRO A 195 -27.65 -9.28 6.57
C PRO A 195 -26.88 -10.53 6.97
N GLY A 196 -26.88 -10.87 8.25
CA GLY A 196 -26.28 -12.07 8.79
C GLY A 196 -27.25 -12.80 9.72
N VAL A 197 -26.76 -13.79 10.46
CA VAL A 197 -27.53 -14.44 11.51
C VAL A 197 -27.58 -13.51 12.73
N ASP A 198 -28.79 -13.18 13.21
CA ASP A 198 -28.93 -12.29 14.37
C ASP A 198 -28.16 -12.85 15.59
N LYS A 199 -27.40 -11.98 16.25
CA LYS A 199 -26.52 -12.30 17.39
C LYS A 199 -25.43 -13.34 17.10
N CYS A 200 -25.16 -13.66 15.85
CA CYS A 200 -24.00 -14.44 15.46
C CYS A 200 -22.77 -13.52 15.44
N GLY A 201 -21.89 -13.69 16.40
CA GLY A 201 -20.61 -13.01 16.45
C GLY A 201 -19.46 -13.91 15.99
N PRO A 202 -18.22 -13.39 15.99
CA PRO A 202 -17.02 -14.09 15.53
C PRO A 202 -16.88 -15.51 16.09
N LYS A 203 -17.04 -15.67 17.40
CA LYS A 203 -16.91 -16.98 18.07
C LYS A 203 -17.96 -17.99 17.61
N THR A 204 -19.19 -17.54 17.37
CA THR A 204 -20.28 -18.42 16.94
C THR A 204 -20.09 -18.85 15.50
N ALA A 205 -19.74 -17.92 14.61
CA ALA A 205 -19.45 -18.23 13.21
C ALA A 205 -18.28 -19.21 13.07
N ALA A 206 -17.15 -18.91 13.73
CA ALA A 206 -16.00 -19.79 13.72
C ALA A 206 -16.30 -21.19 14.29
N LYS A 207 -17.06 -21.28 15.38
CA LYS A 207 -17.48 -22.56 15.94
C LYS A 207 -18.31 -23.38 14.94
N TRP A 208 -19.29 -22.77 14.31
CA TRP A 208 -20.13 -23.49 13.33
C TRP A 208 -19.31 -23.95 12.11
N LEU A 209 -18.38 -23.12 11.63
CA LEU A 209 -17.51 -23.50 10.53
C LEU A 209 -16.49 -24.58 10.92
N ALA A 210 -16.03 -24.59 12.16
CA ALA A 210 -15.20 -25.69 12.67
C ALA A 210 -15.97 -27.02 12.76
N GLU A 211 -17.28 -26.97 13.12
CA GLU A 211 -18.14 -28.17 13.25
C GLU A 211 -18.65 -28.67 11.90
N HIS A 212 -18.95 -27.78 10.95
CA HIS A 212 -19.67 -28.11 9.71
C HIS A 212 -18.86 -27.85 8.42
N GLY A 213 -17.80 -27.08 8.50
CA GLY A 213 -16.89 -26.79 7.38
C GLY A 213 -17.29 -25.59 6.53
N THR A 214 -18.52 -25.57 5.98
CA THR A 214 -19.00 -24.53 5.07
C THR A 214 -20.35 -23.95 5.50
N LEU A 215 -20.71 -22.77 4.99
CA LEU A 215 -22.02 -22.16 5.20
C LEU A 215 -23.15 -23.08 4.77
N GLU A 216 -23.01 -23.74 3.62
CA GLU A 216 -24.00 -24.69 3.11
C GLU A 216 -24.27 -25.82 4.13
N GLN A 217 -23.21 -26.38 4.71
CA GLN A 217 -23.34 -27.44 5.72
C GLN A 217 -23.89 -26.90 7.05
N VAL A 218 -23.57 -25.67 7.43
CA VAL A 218 -24.18 -24.99 8.59
C VAL A 218 -25.68 -24.84 8.37
N MET A 219 -26.10 -24.38 7.20
CA MET A 219 -27.52 -24.23 6.83
C MET A 219 -28.25 -25.58 6.81
N ALA A 220 -27.66 -26.61 6.22
CA ALA A 220 -28.24 -27.95 6.16
C ALA A 220 -28.42 -28.60 7.55
N ASN A 221 -27.63 -28.17 8.53
CA ASN A 221 -27.70 -28.67 9.92
C ASN A 221 -28.39 -27.68 10.88
N ALA A 222 -29.05 -26.65 10.40
CA ALA A 222 -29.69 -25.61 11.21
C ALA A 222 -30.68 -26.15 12.25
N ASP A 223 -31.39 -27.23 11.94
CA ASP A 223 -32.34 -27.86 12.85
C ASP A 223 -31.67 -28.57 14.03
N LYS A 224 -30.40 -28.93 13.89
CA LYS A 224 -29.63 -29.56 14.97
C LYS A 224 -29.07 -28.53 15.96
N VAL A 225 -29.00 -27.25 15.58
CA VAL A 225 -28.53 -26.18 16.44
C VAL A 225 -29.61 -25.80 17.44
N LYS A 226 -29.34 -26.07 18.73
CA LYS A 226 -30.28 -25.87 19.83
C LYS A 226 -30.28 -24.43 20.36
N GLY A 227 -31.38 -24.05 21.02
CA GLY A 227 -31.52 -22.79 21.71
C GLY A 227 -31.77 -21.59 20.78
N LYS A 228 -31.75 -20.37 21.34
CA LYS A 228 -32.10 -19.14 20.64
C LYS A 228 -31.21 -18.88 19.42
N VAL A 229 -29.93 -19.23 19.50
CA VAL A 229 -29.00 -19.04 18.38
C VAL A 229 -29.35 -19.93 17.18
N GLY A 230 -29.90 -21.14 17.44
CA GLY A 230 -30.46 -22.00 16.38
C GLY A 230 -31.74 -21.46 15.75
N GLU A 231 -32.60 -20.80 16.55
CA GLU A 231 -33.79 -20.08 16.02
C GLU A 231 -33.35 -18.94 15.10
N HIS A 232 -32.35 -18.13 15.52
CA HIS A 232 -31.80 -17.06 14.68
C HIS A 232 -31.20 -17.59 13.38
N LEU A 233 -30.48 -18.72 13.43
CA LEU A 233 -29.93 -19.38 12.23
C LEU A 233 -31.05 -19.80 11.26
N ARG A 234 -32.08 -20.49 11.77
CA ARG A 234 -33.25 -20.92 10.93
C ARG A 234 -33.96 -19.74 10.30
N ASN A 235 -34.15 -18.64 11.04
CA ASN A 235 -34.73 -17.41 10.54
C ASN A 235 -33.89 -16.74 9.44
N ALA A 236 -32.58 -16.96 9.45
CA ALA A 236 -31.64 -16.38 8.50
C ALA A 236 -31.48 -17.18 7.19
N LEU A 237 -31.92 -18.46 7.15
CA LEU A 237 -31.69 -19.36 6.02
C LEU A 237 -32.10 -18.76 4.65
N GLY A 238 -33.15 -17.95 4.63
CA GLY A 238 -33.68 -17.36 3.38
C GLY A 238 -32.78 -16.29 2.78
N HIS A 239 -31.92 -15.63 3.57
CA HIS A 239 -31.05 -14.54 3.07
C HIS A 239 -29.57 -14.85 3.11
N LEU A 240 -29.13 -15.92 3.78
CA LEU A 240 -27.71 -16.27 3.86
C LEU A 240 -27.04 -16.51 2.50
N PRO A 241 -27.70 -17.09 1.47
CA PRO A 241 -27.11 -17.18 0.14
C PRO A 241 -26.80 -15.81 -0.45
N LEU A 242 -27.72 -14.84 -0.32
CA LEU A 242 -27.46 -13.46 -0.75
C LEU A 242 -26.31 -12.83 0.03
N SER A 243 -26.25 -13.05 1.34
CA SER A 243 -25.18 -12.54 2.18
C SER A 243 -23.82 -13.09 1.76
N TYR A 244 -23.76 -14.35 1.37
CA TYR A 244 -22.56 -14.99 0.83
C TYR A 244 -22.11 -14.32 -0.47
N GLU A 245 -23.03 -14.12 -1.42
CA GLU A 245 -22.76 -13.47 -2.69
C GLU A 245 -22.28 -12.02 -2.49
N LEU A 246 -22.93 -11.26 -1.62
CA LEU A 246 -22.55 -9.87 -1.30
C LEU A 246 -21.15 -9.77 -0.65
N ALA A 247 -20.78 -10.73 0.20
CA ALA A 247 -19.48 -10.79 0.86
C ALA A 247 -18.36 -11.31 -0.06
N THR A 248 -18.72 -11.98 -1.16
CA THR A 248 -17.76 -12.56 -2.09
C THR A 248 -17.09 -11.49 -2.96
N ILE A 249 -15.78 -11.47 -2.96
CA ILE A 249 -15.00 -10.64 -3.88
C ILE A 249 -14.98 -11.33 -5.24
N LYS A 250 -15.32 -10.59 -6.29
CA LYS A 250 -15.31 -11.08 -7.67
C LYS A 250 -13.88 -11.25 -8.16
N LEU A 251 -13.55 -12.43 -8.74
CA LEU A 251 -12.20 -12.79 -9.17
C LEU A 251 -12.04 -12.86 -10.70
N ASP A 252 -13.05 -12.41 -11.42
CA ASP A 252 -13.17 -12.51 -12.89
C ASP A 252 -13.69 -11.20 -13.52
N VAL A 253 -13.33 -10.06 -12.94
CA VAL A 253 -13.63 -8.75 -13.51
C VAL A 253 -12.95 -8.63 -14.89
N GLU A 254 -13.68 -8.17 -15.89
CA GLU A 254 -13.10 -7.85 -17.19
C GLU A 254 -12.19 -6.63 -17.05
N LEU A 255 -10.88 -6.86 -17.23
CA LEU A 255 -9.84 -5.86 -17.17
C LEU A 255 -9.23 -5.68 -18.56
N THR A 256 -8.85 -4.44 -18.91
CA THR A 256 -8.19 -4.14 -20.19
C THR A 256 -6.79 -4.73 -20.27
N GLU A 257 -6.13 -4.92 -19.12
CA GLU A 257 -4.76 -5.43 -19.02
C GLU A 257 -4.70 -6.60 -18.03
N ASN A 258 -3.88 -7.58 -18.33
CA ASN A 258 -3.57 -8.65 -17.40
C ASN A 258 -2.50 -8.22 -16.40
N VAL A 259 -2.40 -8.93 -15.28
CA VAL A 259 -1.42 -8.63 -14.22
C VAL A 259 0.04 -8.51 -14.70
N GLN A 260 0.42 -9.21 -15.77
CA GLN A 260 1.77 -9.20 -16.35
C GLN A 260 2.04 -7.96 -17.21
N ASP A 261 0.99 -7.34 -17.74
CA ASP A 261 1.07 -6.21 -18.66
C ASP A 261 1.09 -4.88 -17.93
N ILE A 262 0.55 -4.85 -16.70
CA ILE A 262 0.52 -3.65 -15.86
C ILE A 262 1.94 -3.32 -15.38
N LYS A 263 2.47 -2.20 -15.87
CA LYS A 263 3.83 -1.74 -15.55
C LYS A 263 3.83 -0.27 -15.16
N PRO A 264 4.78 0.13 -14.29
CA PRO A 264 5.03 1.55 -14.06
C PRO A 264 5.38 2.26 -15.38
N THR A 265 4.93 3.50 -15.49
CA THR A 265 5.29 4.43 -16.56
C THR A 265 6.46 5.33 -16.14
N GLU A 266 6.91 6.18 -17.03
CA GLU A 266 7.91 7.20 -16.68
C GLU A 266 7.32 8.22 -15.69
N ILE A 267 8.17 8.74 -14.80
CA ILE A 267 7.78 9.75 -13.82
C ILE A 267 7.69 11.10 -14.51
N ASP A 268 6.56 11.77 -14.38
CA ASP A 268 6.38 13.16 -14.82
C ASP A 268 6.86 14.10 -13.69
N PHE A 269 8.14 14.44 -13.73
CA PHE A 269 8.76 15.29 -12.72
C PHE A 269 8.17 16.70 -12.69
N ASP A 270 7.86 17.27 -13.84
CA ASP A 270 7.32 18.64 -13.94
C ASP A 270 5.93 18.71 -13.31
N LYS A 271 5.06 17.74 -13.63
CA LYS A 271 3.74 17.61 -13.02
C LYS A 271 3.82 17.37 -11.51
N LEU A 272 4.75 16.51 -11.06
CA LEU A 272 4.95 16.27 -9.62
C LEU A 272 5.42 17.50 -8.87
N ILE A 273 6.31 18.30 -9.44
CA ILE A 273 6.77 19.56 -8.84
C ILE A 273 5.61 20.54 -8.76
N ALA A 274 4.84 20.69 -9.84
CA ALA A 274 3.69 21.60 -9.90
C ALA A 274 2.64 21.21 -8.83
N LEU A 275 2.24 19.93 -8.76
CA LEU A 275 1.26 19.43 -7.78
C LEU A 275 1.80 19.53 -6.36
N SER A 276 3.10 19.25 -6.14
CA SER A 276 3.72 19.37 -4.83
C SER A 276 3.72 20.81 -4.30
N ASN A 277 3.95 21.79 -5.16
CA ASN A 277 3.84 23.20 -4.81
C ASN A 277 2.39 23.61 -4.56
N GLN A 278 1.46 23.21 -5.45
CA GLN A 278 0.03 23.51 -5.32
C GLN A 278 -0.56 22.99 -4.01
N PHE A 279 -0.20 21.79 -3.58
CA PHE A 279 -0.72 21.17 -2.36
C PHE A 279 0.22 21.27 -1.16
N GLU A 280 1.29 22.06 -1.26
CA GLU A 280 2.30 22.30 -0.22
C GLU A 280 2.90 20.97 0.34
N LEU A 281 3.11 19.99 -0.53
CA LEU A 281 3.66 18.67 -0.19
C LEU A 281 5.19 18.72 -0.13
N LYS A 282 5.74 19.45 0.83
CA LYS A 282 7.19 19.77 0.95
C LYS A 282 8.09 18.54 0.83
N ARG A 283 7.72 17.43 1.49
CA ARG A 283 8.51 16.20 1.45
C ARG A 283 8.53 15.55 0.07
N LEU A 284 7.41 15.55 -0.65
CA LEU A 284 7.33 15.05 -2.03
C LEU A 284 8.15 15.94 -2.96
N LEU A 285 8.03 17.26 -2.83
CA LEU A 285 8.78 18.23 -3.61
C LEU A 285 10.28 18.03 -3.49
N THR A 286 10.81 17.98 -2.26
CA THR A 286 12.24 17.74 -2.00
C THR A 286 12.73 16.44 -2.63
N GLN A 287 11.98 15.35 -2.48
CA GLN A 287 12.35 14.05 -3.05
C GLN A 287 12.33 14.06 -4.58
N THR A 288 11.34 14.74 -5.18
CA THR A 288 11.23 14.87 -6.64
C THR A 288 12.42 15.66 -7.18
N GLN A 289 12.77 16.80 -6.56
CA GLN A 289 13.93 17.61 -6.95
C GLN A 289 15.24 16.85 -6.84
N GLN A 290 15.44 16.05 -5.78
CA GLN A 290 16.61 15.19 -5.64
C GLN A 290 16.72 14.15 -6.77
N LYS A 291 15.61 13.54 -7.17
CA LYS A 291 15.59 12.58 -8.29
C LYS A 291 15.90 13.27 -9.63
N VAL A 292 15.34 14.44 -9.89
CA VAL A 292 15.65 15.24 -11.10
C VAL A 292 17.15 15.52 -11.19
N ASN A 293 17.75 15.97 -10.10
CA ASN A 293 19.20 16.26 -10.06
C ASN A 293 20.04 15.00 -10.32
N GLN A 294 19.67 13.86 -9.74
CA GLN A 294 20.36 12.57 -9.98
C GLN A 294 20.21 12.10 -11.44
N THR A 295 19.04 12.25 -12.04
CA THR A 295 18.81 11.86 -13.44
C THR A 295 19.58 12.77 -14.40
N SER A 296 19.66 14.06 -14.13
CA SER A 296 20.42 15.01 -14.93
C SER A 296 21.94 14.72 -14.89
N ILE A 297 22.47 14.33 -13.73
CA ILE A 297 23.86 13.90 -13.57
C ILE A 297 24.11 12.59 -14.35
N ALA A 298 23.17 11.63 -14.30
CA ALA A 298 23.29 10.36 -15.02
C ALA A 298 23.20 10.52 -16.55
N GLN A 299 22.40 11.48 -17.05
CA GLN A 299 22.25 11.77 -18.46
C GLN A 299 23.44 12.57 -19.02
N SER A 300 24.09 13.40 -18.22
CA SER A 300 25.34 14.07 -18.61
C SER A 300 26.53 13.10 -18.64
N ALA A 301 26.37 11.89 -18.11
CA ALA A 301 27.36 10.80 -18.13
C ALA A 301 27.15 9.77 -19.26
N ALA A 302 26.26 10.01 -20.25
CA ALA A 302 26.18 9.18 -21.46
C ALA A 302 27.40 9.45 -22.35
N PRO A 303 28.13 8.43 -22.82
CA PRO A 303 29.44 8.59 -23.41
C PRO A 303 29.35 9.16 -24.83
N ASN A 304 29.65 10.43 -25.01
CA ASN A 304 30.27 10.85 -26.25
C ASN A 304 31.70 10.30 -26.25
N GLN A 305 31.99 9.40 -27.17
CA GLN A 305 33.31 8.84 -27.38
C GLN A 305 34.31 9.95 -27.67
N THR A 306 35.04 10.37 -26.69
CA THR A 306 36.48 10.71 -26.77
C THR A 306 37.01 10.45 -25.36
N ASN A 307 37.84 9.43 -25.28
CA ASN A 307 38.61 9.06 -24.09
C ASN A 307 39.51 10.21 -23.68
N GLU A 308 39.11 10.97 -22.68
CA GLU A 308 40.01 11.45 -21.67
C GLU A 308 39.38 11.21 -20.31
N PRO A 309 40.06 10.57 -19.35
CA PRO A 309 39.53 10.47 -18.01
C PRO A 309 39.44 11.90 -17.47
N ILE A 310 38.24 12.38 -17.19
CA ILE A 310 38.05 13.52 -16.30
C ILE A 310 38.52 12.98 -14.94
N SER A 311 39.83 13.14 -14.71
CA SER A 311 40.38 13.06 -13.39
C SER A 311 39.59 14.08 -12.57
N ALA A 312 38.87 13.59 -11.56
CA ALA A 312 38.43 14.43 -10.46
C ALA A 312 39.71 14.92 -9.76
N THR A 313 40.35 15.93 -10.35
CA THR A 313 41.49 16.61 -9.76
C THR A 313 40.95 17.64 -8.78
N GLY A 314 40.27 17.16 -7.74
CA GLY A 314 40.33 17.84 -6.46
C GLY A 314 41.66 17.42 -5.84
N ASP A 315 42.47 18.37 -5.44
CA ASP A 315 43.71 18.13 -4.71
C ASP A 315 43.31 17.77 -3.26
N TYR A 316 43.03 16.46 -3.04
CA TYR A 316 42.59 15.97 -1.73
C TYR A 316 43.79 15.69 -0.84
N HIS A 317 43.92 16.41 0.26
CA HIS A 317 44.97 16.21 1.26
C HIS A 317 44.40 15.57 2.53
N THR A 318 44.90 14.41 2.92
CA THR A 318 44.61 13.83 4.23
C THR A 318 45.57 14.39 5.25
N ILE A 319 45.04 15.09 6.24
CA ILE A 319 45.85 15.77 7.29
C ILE A 319 45.89 14.84 8.49
N LEU A 320 47.12 14.35 8.78
CA LEU A 320 47.35 13.43 9.89
C LEU A 320 48.43 13.97 10.89
N THR A 321 49.03 15.11 10.59
CA THR A 321 50.06 15.73 11.47
C THR A 321 49.60 17.11 11.92
N GLN A 322 50.09 17.54 13.09
CA GLN A 322 49.83 18.86 13.62
C GLN A 322 50.37 19.97 12.69
N ALA A 323 51.53 19.76 12.08
CA ALA A 323 52.12 20.73 11.16
C ALA A 323 51.26 20.96 9.91
N ASP A 324 50.72 19.88 9.32
CA ASP A 324 49.80 19.98 8.17
C ASP A 324 48.47 20.63 8.58
N PHE A 325 47.98 20.33 9.78
CA PHE A 325 46.80 20.95 10.33
C PHE A 325 46.95 22.47 10.49
N ASP A 326 48.07 22.93 11.03
CA ASP A 326 48.32 24.35 11.22
C ASP A 326 48.36 25.12 9.90
N ILE A 327 48.94 24.52 8.85
CA ILE A 327 48.93 25.10 7.49
C ILE A 327 47.50 25.24 6.95
N TRP A 328 46.67 24.21 7.11
CA TRP A 328 45.27 24.27 6.65
C TRP A 328 44.41 25.20 7.50
N LEU A 329 44.65 25.26 8.81
CA LEU A 329 43.98 26.17 9.71
C LEU A 329 44.23 27.65 9.31
N ASP A 330 45.43 27.99 8.92
CA ASP A 330 45.72 29.34 8.43
C ASP A 330 45.07 29.66 7.08
N LYS A 331 44.94 28.66 6.17
CA LYS A 331 44.16 28.81 4.95
C LYS A 331 42.70 29.07 5.27
N LEU A 332 42.11 28.29 6.18
CA LEU A 332 40.68 28.44 6.58
C LEU A 332 40.41 29.80 7.24
N LYS A 333 41.33 30.31 8.06
CA LYS A 333 41.20 31.65 8.69
C LYS A 333 41.19 32.80 7.68
N THR A 334 41.77 32.59 6.51
CA THR A 334 41.87 33.61 5.45
C THR A 334 40.90 33.40 4.31
N ALA A 335 40.12 32.31 4.32
CA ALA A 335 39.11 32.03 3.30
C ALA A 335 37.86 32.89 3.53
N ASP A 336 37.31 33.47 2.47
CA ASP A 336 36.03 34.21 2.50
C ASP A 336 34.85 33.26 2.71
N LEU A 337 34.93 32.01 2.23
CA LEU A 337 33.92 30.97 2.35
C LEU A 337 34.60 29.59 2.34
N PHE A 338 34.14 28.69 3.16
CA PHE A 338 34.50 27.27 3.09
C PHE A 338 33.31 26.38 3.48
N ALA A 339 33.26 25.17 2.94
CA ALA A 339 32.33 24.14 3.39
C ALA A 339 32.98 23.28 4.48
N PHE A 340 32.14 22.80 5.37
CA PHE A 340 32.53 22.00 6.53
C PHE A 340 31.60 20.81 6.71
N ASP A 341 32.17 19.64 6.87
CA ASP A 341 31.39 18.41 7.12
C ASP A 341 32.11 17.55 8.17
N THR A 342 31.31 16.73 8.88
CA THR A 342 31.79 15.89 9.97
C THR A 342 31.25 14.49 9.90
N GLU A 343 32.10 13.48 10.11
CA GLU A 343 31.72 12.10 10.29
C GLU A 343 31.86 11.71 11.77
N THR A 344 30.83 11.02 12.28
CA THR A 344 30.76 10.63 13.70
C THR A 344 30.47 9.14 13.87
N THR A 345 30.79 8.58 15.04
CA THR A 345 30.61 7.16 15.36
C THR A 345 29.15 6.74 15.52
N SER A 346 28.22 7.68 15.76
CA SER A 346 26.82 7.40 16.05
C SER A 346 25.91 8.53 15.59
N LEU A 347 24.66 8.21 15.26
CA LEU A 347 23.60 9.21 15.05
C LEU A 347 23.04 9.78 16.36
N ASN A 348 23.35 9.17 17.50
CA ASN A 348 23.03 9.71 18.81
C ASN A 348 24.07 10.76 19.20
N TYR A 349 23.74 12.04 19.04
CA TYR A 349 24.64 13.16 19.28
C TYR A 349 25.17 13.26 20.73
N MET A 350 24.53 12.57 21.70
CA MET A 350 24.98 12.54 23.10
C MET A 350 26.10 11.52 23.34
N GLU A 351 26.28 10.56 22.44
CA GLU A 351 27.23 9.45 22.57
C GLU A 351 28.19 9.37 21.39
N SER A 352 28.01 10.26 20.40
CA SER A 352 28.84 10.26 19.19
C SER A 352 30.21 10.91 19.43
N GLU A 353 31.23 10.24 18.92
CA GLU A 353 32.59 10.79 18.85
C GLU A 353 32.87 11.26 17.41
N LEU A 354 33.58 12.35 17.27
CA LEU A 354 33.99 12.87 15.98
C LEU A 354 35.13 11.99 15.41
N VAL A 355 34.92 11.48 14.19
CA VAL A 355 35.90 10.60 13.51
C VAL A 355 36.69 11.35 12.47
N VAL A 356 36.04 12.12 11.62
CA VAL A 356 36.64 12.88 10.53
C VAL A 356 35.98 14.24 10.39
N VAL A 357 36.76 15.22 10.02
CA VAL A 357 36.30 16.54 9.60
C VAL A 357 36.81 16.80 8.20
N SER A 358 35.96 17.23 7.29
CA SER A 358 36.34 17.63 5.93
C SER A 358 36.06 19.11 5.68
N PHE A 359 36.92 19.73 4.89
CA PHE A 359 36.83 21.13 4.48
C PHE A 359 37.01 21.25 2.96
N SER A 360 36.25 22.10 2.32
CA SER A 360 36.39 22.42 0.90
C SER A 360 36.14 23.89 0.59
#